data_76755a89c02fcbee4634c1e093cc9413
#
_entry.id   76755a89c02fcbee4634c1e093cc9413
#
_cell.length_a   1.000
_cell.length_b   1.000
_cell.length_c   1.000
_cell.angle_alpha   90.00
_cell.angle_beta   90.00
_cell.angle_gamma   90.00
#
_symmetry.space_group_name_H-M   'P 1'
#
loop_
_entity.id
_entity.type
_entity.pdbx_description
1 polymer ?
#
loop_
_entity_poly.entity_id
_entity_poly.type
_entity_poly.pdbx_seq_one_letter_code
_entity_poly.pdbx_strand_id
1 'polypeptide(L)'
;MVMYAKEHGIKPSARLYATGPKTVRKWLRRFNAGGYQALADISRKPHHSPNVTPPGTARQIVKFKGEYKRLGAEQIKILENIKESAKTMRKIWRENGVSSRKRRKKHVTKQNLREIKKQFALFERVCEDTKDLDDIPEYWTAMMRKRLPKVQYTLREISCGVQFLGFADERSIIHSELFAEYVNEHLKKYGLIIKDGIRQTDNGSEYCGSWQAKNPSAYTLAIEAAKLIHGTIPPGAHRFQSDVETVHNLIEIDFYEIENFTDRNDFMQKANTYQLFFNLERPNTYKENKSPWQLAQEKHPDIPIEALMLPSVDLDALLNKKLATLATGGYDVYSAPFFPHQLLKFRIRKVLQLFMRTVI
;
A
#
# COMPACT_ATOMS: atom_id res chain seq x y z
N MET A 1 -13.09 10.18 57.24
CA MET A 1 -11.77 10.45 57.90
C MET A 1 -11.57 11.92 58.19
N VAL A 2 -11.57 12.85 57.23
CA VAL A 2 -11.26 14.29 57.43
C VAL A 2 -12.23 14.96 58.39
N MET A 3 -13.55 14.78 58.22
CA MET A 3 -14.57 15.34 59.10
C MET A 3 -14.42 14.82 60.55
N TYR A 4 -14.28 13.50 60.68
CA TYR A 4 -14.01 12.87 62.01
C TYR A 4 -12.74 13.41 62.65
N ALA A 5 -11.72 13.68 61.84
CA ALA A 5 -10.46 14.23 62.36
C ALA A 5 -10.56 15.70 62.84
N LYS A 6 -11.53 16.47 62.32
CA LYS A 6 -11.83 17.82 62.82
C LYS A 6 -12.54 17.81 64.18
N GLU A 7 -13.38 16.84 64.42
CA GLU A 7 -14.16 16.71 65.65
C GLU A 7 -13.38 16.00 66.76
N HIS A 8 -12.67 14.92 66.46
CA HIS A 8 -12.06 14.02 67.45
C HIS A 8 -10.52 14.04 67.40
N GLY A 9 -9.93 14.78 66.52
CA GLY A 9 -8.48 14.90 66.42
C GLY A 9 -7.80 13.81 65.57
N ILE A 10 -6.49 14.03 65.36
CA ILE A 10 -5.69 13.26 64.40
C ILE A 10 -5.45 11.81 64.84
N LYS A 11 -5.08 11.60 66.15
CA LYS A 11 -4.76 10.26 66.64
C LYS A 11 -5.95 9.33 66.70
N PRO A 12 -7.14 9.73 67.19
CA PRO A 12 -8.35 8.91 67.16
C PRO A 12 -8.75 8.53 65.73
N SER A 13 -8.70 9.50 64.81
CA SER A 13 -8.97 9.26 63.40
C SER A 13 -8.02 8.25 62.77
N ALA A 14 -6.74 8.36 63.02
CA ALA A 14 -5.75 7.42 62.55
C ALA A 14 -6.03 5.97 62.99
N ARG A 15 -6.47 5.81 64.23
CA ARG A 15 -6.83 4.52 64.79
C ARG A 15 -8.12 3.98 64.13
N LEU A 16 -9.18 4.81 64.08
CA LEU A 16 -10.48 4.40 63.52
C LEU A 16 -10.38 3.98 62.05
N TYR A 17 -9.61 4.72 61.25
CA TYR A 17 -9.46 4.47 59.81
C TYR A 17 -8.21 3.61 59.48
N ALA A 18 -7.60 2.95 60.45
CA ALA A 18 -6.42 2.09 60.29
C ALA A 18 -5.34 2.71 59.38
N THR A 19 -5.03 4.00 59.61
CA THR A 19 -4.06 4.74 58.82
C THR A 19 -3.06 5.49 59.74
N GLY A 20 -1.95 5.96 59.14
CA GLY A 20 -0.96 6.70 59.90
C GLY A 20 -1.39 8.16 60.15
N PRO A 21 -0.99 8.76 61.31
CA PRO A 21 -1.26 10.16 61.66
C PRO A 21 -0.76 11.16 60.60
N LYS A 22 0.32 10.81 59.87
CA LYS A 22 0.82 11.61 58.73
C LYS A 22 -0.18 11.70 57.60
N THR A 23 -0.87 10.59 57.29
CA THR A 23 -1.90 10.52 56.25
C THR A 23 -3.10 11.40 56.63
N VAL A 24 -3.57 11.31 57.88
CA VAL A 24 -4.68 12.16 58.36
C VAL A 24 -4.32 13.65 58.28
N ARG A 25 -3.10 14.04 58.71
CA ARG A 25 -2.63 15.44 58.60
C ARG A 25 -2.56 15.91 57.15
N LYS A 26 -2.09 15.05 56.22
CA LYS A 26 -2.06 15.34 54.79
C LYS A 26 -3.45 15.67 54.24
N TRP A 27 -4.43 14.85 54.54
CA TRP A 27 -5.79 15.03 54.04
C TRP A 27 -6.51 16.21 54.71
N LEU A 28 -6.29 16.44 56.01
CA LEU A 28 -6.78 17.65 56.71
C LEU A 28 -6.22 18.93 56.10
N ARG A 29 -4.92 18.97 55.81
CA ARG A 29 -4.29 20.12 55.16
C ARG A 29 -4.90 20.40 53.79
N ARG A 30 -5.11 19.36 52.98
CA ARG A 30 -5.74 19.48 51.65
C ARG A 30 -7.17 20.01 51.78
N PHE A 31 -7.94 19.44 52.68
CA PHE A 31 -9.31 19.87 52.89
C PHE A 31 -9.40 21.34 53.35
N ASN A 32 -8.53 21.76 54.25
CA ASN A 32 -8.52 23.11 54.74
C ASN A 32 -8.09 24.12 53.65
N ALA A 33 -7.28 23.70 52.69
CA ALA A 33 -6.82 24.54 51.57
C ALA A 33 -7.85 24.68 50.43
N GLY A 34 -8.71 23.71 50.18
CA GLY A 34 -9.60 23.74 49.05
C GLY A 34 -10.88 22.87 49.16
N GLY A 35 -11.28 22.56 50.41
CA GLY A 35 -12.53 21.81 50.66
C GLY A 35 -12.54 20.39 50.09
N TYR A 36 -13.73 19.91 49.77
CA TYR A 36 -13.91 18.54 49.21
C TYR A 36 -13.20 18.36 47.87
N GLN A 37 -13.12 19.39 47.03
CA GLN A 37 -12.45 19.31 45.72
C GLN A 37 -10.96 19.01 45.86
N ALA A 38 -10.31 19.52 46.88
CA ALA A 38 -8.89 19.28 47.15
C ALA A 38 -8.58 17.84 47.63
N LEU A 39 -9.61 17.06 47.94
CA LEU A 39 -9.46 15.65 48.32
C LEU A 39 -9.37 14.72 47.08
N ALA A 40 -9.63 15.21 45.89
CA ALA A 40 -9.43 14.45 44.67
C ALA A 40 -7.96 14.05 44.49
N ASP A 41 -7.74 12.92 43.82
CA ASP A 41 -6.39 12.44 43.52
C ASP A 41 -5.68 13.41 42.57
N ILE A 42 -4.46 13.85 42.98
CA ILE A 42 -3.62 14.67 42.13
C ILE A 42 -2.80 13.77 41.22
N SER A 43 -2.72 14.15 39.96
CA SER A 43 -1.86 13.46 39.01
C SER A 43 -0.45 13.28 39.52
N ARG A 44 0.05 12.05 39.42
CA ARG A 44 1.44 11.69 39.79
C ARG A 44 2.42 11.88 38.63
N LYS A 45 1.96 12.42 37.49
CA LYS A 45 2.84 12.70 36.36
C LYS A 45 3.88 13.80 36.76
N PRO A 46 5.12 13.64 36.36
CA PRO A 46 6.10 14.69 36.56
C PRO A 46 5.69 15.97 35.83
N HIS A 47 5.93 17.13 36.45
CA HIS A 47 5.65 18.44 35.84
C HIS A 47 6.51 18.72 34.61
N HIS A 48 7.69 18.14 34.56
CA HIS A 48 8.62 18.23 33.45
C HIS A 48 9.08 16.84 33.05
N SER A 49 8.95 16.50 31.74
CA SER A 49 9.44 15.26 31.18
C SER A 49 10.39 15.60 30.02
N PRO A 50 11.73 15.48 30.22
CA PRO A 50 12.71 15.91 29.20
C PRO A 50 12.60 15.18 27.86
N ASN A 51 12.01 13.99 27.88
CA ASN A 51 11.86 13.13 26.70
C ASN A 51 10.46 13.22 26.03
N VAL A 52 9.73 14.30 26.25
CA VAL A 52 8.44 14.52 25.56
C VAL A 52 8.70 14.95 24.13
N THR A 53 8.07 14.27 23.18
CA THR A 53 8.13 14.66 21.77
C THR A 53 7.59 16.09 21.61
N PRO A 54 8.31 16.99 20.91
CA PRO A 54 7.87 18.37 20.70
C PRO A 54 6.48 18.42 20.05
N PRO A 55 5.62 19.39 20.43
CA PRO A 55 4.27 19.48 19.88
C PRO A 55 4.23 19.63 18.35
N GLY A 56 5.21 20.27 17.74
CA GLY A 56 5.37 20.38 16.29
C GLY A 56 5.56 19.01 15.62
N THR A 57 6.50 18.23 16.15
CA THR A 57 6.79 16.87 15.67
C THR A 57 5.57 15.95 15.87
N ALA A 58 4.88 16.06 17.00
CA ALA A 58 3.68 15.26 17.26
C ALA A 58 2.58 15.57 16.23
N ARG A 59 2.36 16.85 15.89
CA ARG A 59 1.41 17.26 14.84
C ARG A 59 1.79 16.71 13.47
N GLN A 60 3.08 16.75 13.10
CA GLN A 60 3.57 16.15 11.84
C GLN A 60 3.31 14.64 11.78
N ILE A 61 3.58 13.92 12.86
CA ILE A 61 3.34 12.47 12.96
C ILE A 61 1.85 12.13 12.79
N VAL A 62 0.95 12.96 13.32
CA VAL A 62 -0.50 12.81 13.13
C VAL A 62 -0.89 13.11 11.67
N LYS A 63 -0.33 14.18 11.08
CA LYS A 63 -0.57 14.54 9.68
C LYS A 63 -0.15 13.42 8.73
N PHE A 64 1.05 12.86 8.88
CA PHE A 64 1.51 11.73 8.08
C PHE A 64 0.59 10.51 8.20
N LYS A 65 0.01 10.25 9.38
CA LYS A 65 -0.97 9.16 9.50
C LYS A 65 -2.27 9.42 8.72
N GLY A 66 -2.67 10.66 8.55
CA GLY A 66 -3.78 11.07 7.69
C GLY A 66 -3.47 10.88 6.20
N GLU A 67 -2.24 11.23 5.80
CA GLU A 67 -1.75 11.08 4.41
C GLU A 67 -1.54 9.59 4.05
N TYR A 68 -0.98 8.80 4.97
CA TYR A 68 -0.69 7.38 4.76
C TYR A 68 -1.64 6.49 5.58
N LYS A 69 -2.91 6.47 5.23
CA LYS A 69 -3.97 5.80 6.01
C LYS A 69 -3.64 4.35 6.39
N ARG A 70 -3.06 3.57 5.46
CA ARG A 70 -2.76 2.13 5.64
C ARG A 70 -1.37 1.83 6.17
N LEU A 71 -0.42 2.72 6.00
CA LEU A 71 0.94 2.46 6.44
C LEU A 71 1.04 2.42 7.97
N GLY A 72 1.86 1.49 8.47
CA GLY A 72 2.17 1.37 9.90
C GLY A 72 3.25 2.36 10.32
N ALA A 73 3.48 2.46 11.64
CA ALA A 73 4.46 3.40 12.19
C ALA A 73 5.89 3.17 11.68
N GLU A 74 6.30 1.92 11.50
CA GLU A 74 7.63 1.60 10.95
C GLU A 74 7.77 2.08 9.51
N GLN A 75 6.76 1.85 8.70
CA GLN A 75 6.75 2.24 7.29
C GLN A 75 6.80 3.76 7.13
N ILE A 76 5.94 4.49 7.86
CA ILE A 76 5.92 5.96 7.85
C ILE A 76 7.25 6.53 8.38
N LYS A 77 7.83 5.89 9.42
CA LYS A 77 9.13 6.28 9.96
C LYS A 77 10.23 6.21 8.88
N ILE A 78 10.24 5.15 8.08
CA ILE A 78 11.22 4.95 7.00
C ILE A 78 11.01 5.99 5.89
N LEU A 79 9.76 6.14 5.42
CA LEU A 79 9.43 7.05 4.31
C LEU A 79 9.73 8.51 4.63
N GLU A 80 9.39 8.94 5.84
CA GLU A 80 9.50 10.33 6.26
C GLU A 80 10.77 10.61 7.08
N ASN A 81 11.65 9.60 7.23
CA ASN A 81 12.90 9.70 7.98
C ASN A 81 12.69 10.28 9.40
N ILE A 82 11.66 9.78 10.11
CA ILE A 82 11.29 10.27 11.45
C ILE A 82 12.25 9.70 12.49
N LYS A 83 12.78 10.57 13.36
CA LYS A 83 13.72 10.18 14.42
C LYS A 83 13.06 9.38 15.54
N GLU A 84 11.80 9.70 15.85
CA GLU A 84 11.03 9.08 16.91
C GLU A 84 10.84 7.59 16.69
N SER A 85 10.75 6.84 17.80
CA SER A 85 10.48 5.41 17.72
C SER A 85 9.06 5.15 17.23
N ALA A 86 8.85 4.06 16.50
CA ALA A 86 7.51 3.65 16.10
C ALA A 86 6.56 3.41 17.29
N LYS A 87 7.11 3.08 18.47
CA LYS A 87 6.35 2.98 19.72
C LYS A 87 5.81 4.36 20.13
N THR A 88 6.65 5.38 20.05
CA THR A 88 6.28 6.78 20.33
C THR A 88 5.22 7.26 19.34
N MET A 89 5.40 7.01 18.04
CA MET A 89 4.42 7.37 17.02
C MET A 89 3.05 6.72 17.29
N ARG A 90 3.01 5.41 17.61
CA ARG A 90 1.74 4.71 17.95
C ARG A 90 1.10 5.29 19.21
N LYS A 91 1.88 5.79 20.18
CA LYS A 91 1.37 6.46 21.37
C LYS A 91 0.72 7.78 21.00
N ILE A 92 1.39 8.61 20.19
CA ILE A 92 0.86 9.89 19.70
C ILE A 92 -0.45 9.68 18.91
N TRP A 93 -0.50 8.69 18.01
CA TRP A 93 -1.71 8.37 17.26
C TRP A 93 -2.88 7.98 18.16
N ARG A 94 -2.62 7.22 19.24
CA ARG A 94 -3.65 6.82 20.19
C ARG A 94 -4.17 8.01 20.98
N GLU A 95 -3.27 8.89 21.43
CA GLU A 95 -3.60 10.09 22.17
C GLU A 95 -4.42 11.10 21.33
N ASN A 96 -4.22 11.10 20.01
CA ASN A 96 -4.96 11.97 19.08
C ASN A 96 -6.13 11.26 18.39
N GLY A 97 -6.48 10.04 18.79
CA GLY A 97 -7.65 9.32 18.25
C GLY A 97 -7.52 8.83 16.80
N VAL A 98 -6.33 8.94 16.17
CA VAL A 98 -6.12 8.53 14.77
C VAL A 98 -5.68 7.07 14.61
N SER A 99 -5.61 6.30 15.68
CA SER A 99 -5.30 4.87 15.62
C SER A 99 -6.57 4.04 15.54
N SER A 100 -6.78 3.33 14.42
CA SER A 100 -7.86 2.34 14.33
C SER A 100 -7.48 1.04 15.05
N ARG A 101 -8.39 0.48 15.84
CA ARG A 101 -8.22 -0.88 16.38
C ARG A 101 -8.36 -1.88 15.24
N LYS A 102 -7.29 -2.60 14.91
CA LYS A 102 -7.40 -3.75 14.02
C LYS A 102 -8.29 -4.81 14.65
N ARG A 103 -9.38 -5.20 13.98
CA ARG A 103 -10.15 -6.39 14.36
C ARG A 103 -9.22 -7.60 14.30
N ARG A 104 -9.04 -8.29 15.42
CA ARG A 104 -8.34 -9.59 15.40
C ARG A 104 -9.24 -10.61 14.71
N LYS A 105 -8.86 -11.01 13.49
CA LYS A 105 -9.49 -12.14 12.83
C LYS A 105 -8.99 -13.43 13.52
N LYS A 106 -9.89 -14.29 13.97
CA LYS A 106 -9.53 -15.66 14.38
C LYS A 106 -9.17 -16.41 13.10
N HIS A 107 -7.91 -16.72 12.92
CA HIS A 107 -7.44 -17.54 11.80
C HIS A 107 -6.78 -18.80 12.34
N VAL A 108 -7.10 -19.92 11.71
CA VAL A 108 -6.28 -21.14 11.81
C VAL A 108 -4.89 -20.78 11.30
N THR A 109 -3.87 -21.27 11.98
CA THR A 109 -2.47 -21.06 11.55
C THR A 109 -2.30 -21.58 10.13
N LYS A 110 -2.03 -20.68 9.19
CA LYS A 110 -1.82 -21.01 7.78
C LYS A 110 -0.34 -21.27 7.56
N GLN A 111 -0.04 -22.24 6.69
CA GLN A 111 1.34 -22.49 6.26
C GLN A 111 1.94 -21.19 5.69
N ASN A 112 3.13 -20.83 6.14
CA ASN A 112 3.82 -19.64 5.68
C ASN A 112 4.54 -19.94 4.36
N LEU A 113 3.99 -19.44 3.25
CA LEU A 113 4.58 -19.62 1.92
C LEU A 113 5.68 -18.58 1.59
N ARG A 114 6.05 -17.71 2.53
CA ARG A 114 7.01 -16.62 2.28
C ARG A 114 8.37 -17.12 1.85
N GLU A 115 8.87 -18.18 2.51
CA GLU A 115 10.18 -18.74 2.21
C GLU A 115 10.21 -19.36 0.80
N ILE A 116 9.13 -20.02 0.39
CA ILE A 116 8.99 -20.55 -0.97
C ILE A 116 8.99 -19.41 -1.99
N LYS A 117 8.22 -18.35 -1.73
CA LYS A 117 8.13 -17.19 -2.64
C LYS A 117 9.45 -16.44 -2.78
N LYS A 118 10.27 -16.38 -1.74
CA LYS A 118 11.60 -15.77 -1.79
C LYS A 118 12.59 -16.51 -2.71
N GLN A 119 12.37 -17.81 -2.96
CA GLN A 119 13.27 -18.65 -3.78
C GLN A 119 13.12 -18.39 -5.28
N PHE A 120 11.97 -17.88 -5.74
CA PHE A 120 11.77 -17.57 -7.15
C PHE A 120 12.72 -16.45 -7.60
N ALA A 121 13.23 -16.59 -8.81
CA ALA A 121 13.93 -15.51 -9.48
C ALA A 121 12.96 -14.36 -9.78
N LEU A 122 13.50 -13.17 -10.05
CA LEU A 122 12.68 -12.02 -10.41
C LEU A 122 11.93 -12.28 -11.72
N PHE A 123 10.62 -12.13 -11.74
CA PHE A 123 9.69 -12.45 -12.83
C PHE A 123 9.60 -13.93 -13.25
N GLU A 124 10.21 -14.85 -12.51
CA GLU A 124 10.00 -16.29 -12.73
C GLU A 124 8.56 -16.71 -12.53
N ARG A 125 7.92 -16.10 -11.55
CA ARG A 125 6.48 -16.32 -11.27
C ARG A 125 5.77 -15.02 -11.02
N VAL A 126 4.72 -14.78 -11.78
CA VAL A 126 3.85 -13.61 -11.63
C VAL A 126 2.40 -14.04 -11.61
N CYS A 127 1.56 -13.25 -10.90
CA CYS A 127 0.11 -13.38 -10.90
C CYS A 127 -0.49 -12.22 -11.68
N GLU A 128 -1.45 -12.50 -12.54
CA GLU A 128 -2.29 -11.50 -13.17
C GLU A 128 -3.74 -11.68 -12.75
N ASP A 129 -4.42 -10.55 -12.59
CA ASP A 129 -5.83 -10.50 -12.22
C ASP A 129 -6.45 -9.18 -12.64
N THR A 130 -7.75 -9.17 -12.84
CA THR A 130 -8.52 -7.97 -13.10
C THR A 130 -9.31 -7.55 -11.86
N LYS A 131 -9.55 -6.23 -11.72
CA LYS A 131 -10.42 -5.67 -10.70
C LYS A 131 -11.42 -4.75 -11.35
N ASP A 132 -12.71 -5.00 -11.08
CA ASP A 132 -13.78 -4.05 -11.41
C ASP A 132 -13.68 -2.86 -10.45
N LEU A 133 -13.83 -1.66 -10.96
CA LEU A 133 -13.68 -0.41 -10.22
C LEU A 133 -15.03 0.24 -9.88
N ASP A 134 -16.12 -0.30 -10.39
CA ASP A 134 -17.48 0.16 -10.16
C ASP A 134 -18.03 -0.23 -8.77
N ASP A 135 -17.38 -1.16 -8.08
CA ASP A 135 -17.67 -1.54 -6.70
C ASP A 135 -17.02 -0.61 -5.63
N ILE A 136 -16.19 0.38 -6.06
CA ILE A 136 -15.52 1.32 -5.18
C ILE A 136 -16.36 2.60 -5.04
N PRO A 137 -17.04 2.83 -3.89
CA PRO A 137 -18.00 3.93 -3.75
C PRO A 137 -17.39 5.31 -3.98
N GLU A 138 -16.15 5.54 -3.51
CA GLU A 138 -15.44 6.81 -3.62
C GLU A 138 -15.04 7.11 -5.08
N TYR A 139 -14.80 6.08 -5.87
CA TYR A 139 -14.39 6.19 -7.27
C TYR A 139 -15.59 6.23 -8.23
N TRP A 140 -16.66 5.49 -7.94
CA TRP A 140 -17.79 5.24 -8.84
C TRP A 140 -18.40 6.51 -9.42
N THR A 141 -18.67 7.52 -8.57
CA THR A 141 -19.28 8.78 -9.02
C THR A 141 -18.39 9.55 -10.00
N ALA A 142 -17.07 9.58 -9.74
CA ALA A 142 -16.11 10.23 -10.63
C ALA A 142 -15.95 9.45 -11.93
N MET A 143 -15.91 8.11 -11.86
CA MET A 143 -15.82 7.19 -12.99
C MET A 143 -16.92 7.45 -13.99
N MET A 144 -18.19 7.48 -13.56
CA MET A 144 -19.33 7.70 -14.41
C MET A 144 -19.37 9.09 -15.06
N ARG A 145 -19.08 10.14 -14.27
CA ARG A 145 -19.17 11.53 -14.74
C ARG A 145 -18.03 11.93 -15.69
N LYS A 146 -16.85 11.37 -15.49
CA LYS A 146 -15.62 11.78 -16.18
C LYS A 146 -15.07 10.74 -17.13
N ARG A 147 -15.84 9.66 -17.37
CA ARG A 147 -15.47 8.54 -18.25
C ARG A 147 -14.09 7.98 -17.89
N LEU A 148 -13.88 7.73 -16.60
CA LEU A 148 -12.65 7.11 -16.11
C LEU A 148 -12.71 5.58 -16.36
N PRO A 149 -11.56 4.88 -16.35
CA PRO A 149 -11.51 3.44 -16.57
C PRO A 149 -12.41 2.66 -15.59
N LYS A 150 -13.00 1.57 -16.07
CA LYS A 150 -13.90 0.72 -15.27
C LYS A 150 -13.22 -0.54 -14.74
N VAL A 151 -12.14 -0.97 -15.40
CA VAL A 151 -11.42 -2.20 -15.10
C VAL A 151 -9.94 -1.90 -14.96
N GLN A 152 -9.34 -2.43 -13.90
CA GLN A 152 -7.91 -2.46 -13.67
C GLN A 152 -7.37 -3.84 -14.00
N TYR A 153 -6.32 -3.90 -14.80
CA TYR A 153 -5.49 -5.06 -15.05
C TYR A 153 -4.23 -4.96 -14.21
N THR A 154 -3.89 -6.02 -13.50
CA THR A 154 -2.78 -6.00 -12.55
C THR A 154 -1.88 -7.19 -12.77
N LEU A 155 -0.61 -6.93 -13.03
CA LEU A 155 0.45 -7.92 -12.95
C LEU A 155 1.19 -7.77 -11.64
N ARG A 156 1.36 -8.85 -10.90
CA ARG A 156 2.07 -8.89 -9.63
C ARG A 156 3.19 -9.91 -9.66
N GLU A 157 4.43 -9.45 -9.59
CA GLU A 157 5.59 -10.30 -9.39
C GLU A 157 5.65 -10.79 -7.93
N ILE A 158 5.88 -12.09 -7.72
CA ILE A 158 5.67 -12.72 -6.41
C ILE A 158 6.88 -12.56 -5.48
N SER A 159 8.10 -12.63 -6.01
CA SER A 159 9.31 -12.71 -5.19
C SER A 159 9.67 -11.36 -4.54
N CYS A 160 9.75 -10.30 -5.30
CA CYS A 160 10.05 -8.94 -4.84
C CYS A 160 8.78 -8.14 -4.59
N GLY A 161 7.74 -8.40 -5.36
CA GLY A 161 6.47 -7.74 -5.24
C GLY A 161 6.37 -6.48 -6.10
N VAL A 162 6.96 -6.48 -7.27
CA VAL A 162 6.75 -5.48 -8.31
C VAL A 162 5.34 -5.61 -8.86
N GLN A 163 4.71 -4.49 -9.21
CA GLN A 163 3.42 -4.48 -9.89
C GLN A 163 3.45 -3.60 -11.13
N PHE A 164 2.68 -4.02 -12.15
CA PHE A 164 2.35 -3.19 -13.30
C PHE A 164 0.84 -3.11 -13.45
N LEU A 165 0.34 -1.96 -13.91
CA LEU A 165 -1.07 -1.64 -14.00
C LEU A 165 -1.47 -1.27 -15.43
N GLY A 166 -2.58 -1.83 -15.88
CA GLY A 166 -3.29 -1.42 -17.07
C GLY A 166 -4.74 -1.05 -16.73
N PHE A 167 -5.37 -0.22 -17.53
CA PHE A 167 -6.73 0.27 -17.32
C PHE A 167 -7.52 0.24 -18.61
N ALA A 168 -8.80 -0.16 -18.51
CA ALA A 168 -9.71 -0.23 -19.65
C ALA A 168 -11.16 0.11 -19.25
N ASP A 169 -12.00 0.34 -20.24
CA ASP A 169 -13.43 0.53 -20.04
C ASP A 169 -14.18 -0.79 -19.91
N GLU A 170 -13.56 -1.92 -20.32
CA GLU A 170 -14.15 -3.24 -20.24
C GLU A 170 -13.14 -4.33 -19.90
N ARG A 171 -13.65 -5.45 -19.42
CA ARG A 171 -12.92 -6.69 -19.23
C ARG A 171 -13.01 -7.54 -20.49
N SER A 172 -11.88 -7.74 -21.18
CA SER A 172 -11.87 -8.55 -22.40
C SER A 172 -10.54 -9.28 -22.60
N ILE A 173 -10.57 -10.35 -23.41
CA ILE A 173 -9.38 -11.10 -23.84
C ILE A 173 -8.39 -10.18 -24.57
N ILE A 174 -8.89 -9.29 -25.41
CA ILE A 174 -8.05 -8.38 -26.20
C ILE A 174 -7.25 -7.46 -25.29
N HIS A 175 -7.88 -6.91 -24.26
CA HIS A 175 -7.18 -6.06 -23.29
C HIS A 175 -6.18 -6.86 -22.44
N SER A 176 -6.50 -8.11 -22.05
CA SER A 176 -5.55 -8.97 -21.34
C SER A 176 -4.34 -9.31 -22.21
N GLU A 177 -4.55 -9.64 -23.48
CA GLU A 177 -3.50 -9.88 -24.47
C GLU A 177 -2.61 -8.66 -24.65
N LEU A 178 -3.20 -7.48 -24.88
CA LEU A 178 -2.47 -6.21 -25.03
C LEU A 178 -1.65 -5.87 -23.80
N PHE A 179 -2.21 -6.08 -22.62
CA PHE A 179 -1.50 -5.84 -21.36
C PHE A 179 -0.31 -6.79 -21.21
N ALA A 180 -0.52 -8.07 -21.49
CA ALA A 180 0.56 -9.06 -21.46
C ALA A 180 1.67 -8.74 -22.47
N GLU A 181 1.34 -8.40 -23.72
CA GLU A 181 2.31 -7.97 -24.73
C GLU A 181 3.09 -6.72 -24.28
N TYR A 182 2.39 -5.70 -23.78
CA TYR A 182 2.99 -4.46 -23.31
C TYR A 182 4.02 -4.68 -22.20
N VAL A 183 3.68 -5.51 -21.22
CA VAL A 183 4.60 -5.87 -20.12
C VAL A 183 5.74 -6.76 -20.63
N ASN A 184 5.45 -7.75 -21.46
CA ASN A 184 6.47 -8.67 -21.96
C ASN A 184 7.52 -7.96 -22.82
N GLU A 185 7.12 -7.04 -23.70
CA GLU A 185 8.05 -6.24 -24.49
C GLU A 185 8.98 -5.40 -23.60
N HIS A 186 8.43 -4.79 -22.56
CA HIS A 186 9.24 -4.07 -21.58
C HIS A 186 10.23 -4.99 -20.85
N LEU A 187 9.77 -6.10 -20.31
CA LEU A 187 10.64 -7.05 -19.59
C LEU A 187 11.72 -7.63 -20.50
N LYS A 188 11.38 -7.91 -21.76
CA LYS A 188 12.33 -8.39 -22.78
C LYS A 188 13.45 -7.39 -23.04
N LYS A 189 13.14 -6.09 -23.11
CA LYS A 189 14.13 -5.01 -23.27
C LYS A 189 15.22 -5.04 -22.21
N TYR A 190 14.89 -5.47 -20.99
CA TYR A 190 15.82 -5.56 -19.87
C TYR A 190 16.32 -6.98 -19.58
N GLY A 191 16.03 -7.95 -20.47
CA GLY A 191 16.45 -9.34 -20.28
C GLY A 191 15.78 -10.07 -19.11
N LEU A 192 14.60 -9.62 -18.70
CA LEU A 192 13.88 -10.14 -17.53
C LEU A 192 12.81 -11.20 -17.89
N ILE A 193 12.73 -11.63 -19.13
CA ILE A 193 11.91 -12.77 -19.54
C ILE A 193 12.67 -14.05 -19.24
N ILE A 194 12.19 -14.81 -18.26
CA ILE A 194 12.74 -16.10 -17.89
C ILE A 194 12.01 -17.17 -18.70
N LYS A 195 12.78 -17.96 -19.48
CA LYS A 195 12.21 -19.09 -20.21
C LYS A 195 11.46 -20.02 -19.26
N ASP A 196 10.26 -20.44 -19.65
CA ASP A 196 9.35 -21.30 -18.87
C ASP A 196 8.88 -20.67 -17.54
N GLY A 197 9.06 -19.34 -17.37
CA GLY A 197 8.49 -18.58 -16.27
C GLY A 197 6.96 -18.64 -16.28
N ILE A 198 6.35 -18.66 -15.11
CA ILE A 198 4.91 -18.90 -14.96
C ILE A 198 4.15 -17.58 -14.87
N ARG A 199 3.22 -17.37 -15.80
CA ARG A 199 2.17 -16.35 -15.76
C ARG A 199 0.89 -16.98 -15.22
N GLN A 200 0.57 -16.71 -13.95
CA GLN A 200 -0.57 -17.31 -13.27
C GLN A 200 -1.78 -16.39 -13.32
N THR A 201 -2.92 -16.92 -13.76
CA THR A 201 -4.21 -16.24 -13.73
C THR A 201 -5.25 -17.11 -13.03
N ASP A 202 -6.42 -16.57 -12.81
CA ASP A 202 -7.61 -17.38 -12.54
C ASP A 202 -8.14 -18.01 -13.85
N ASN A 203 -9.36 -18.62 -13.78
CA ASN A 203 -10.01 -19.19 -14.95
C ASN A 203 -10.98 -18.19 -15.61
N GLY A 204 -10.75 -16.89 -15.46
CA GLY A 204 -11.59 -15.86 -16.05
C GLY A 204 -11.64 -15.94 -17.58
N SER A 205 -12.78 -15.56 -18.16
CA SER A 205 -12.97 -15.58 -19.61
C SER A 205 -12.04 -14.60 -20.33
N GLU A 206 -11.57 -13.57 -19.66
CA GLU A 206 -10.59 -12.59 -20.12
C GLU A 206 -9.18 -13.17 -20.30
N TYR A 207 -8.90 -14.34 -19.72
CA TYR A 207 -7.63 -15.05 -19.86
C TYR A 207 -7.78 -16.35 -20.64
N CYS A 208 -8.78 -17.16 -20.29
CA CYS A 208 -8.95 -18.51 -20.82
C CYS A 208 -9.90 -18.56 -22.03
N GLY A 209 -10.68 -17.50 -22.26
CA GLY A 209 -11.72 -17.50 -23.27
C GLY A 209 -12.94 -18.34 -22.86
N SER A 210 -13.70 -18.80 -23.87
CA SER A 210 -14.85 -19.66 -23.61
C SER A 210 -14.40 -21.04 -23.13
N TRP A 211 -15.05 -21.56 -22.10
CA TRP A 211 -14.81 -22.93 -21.61
C TRP A 211 -15.08 -24.03 -22.67
N GLN A 212 -15.83 -23.70 -23.73
CA GLN A 212 -16.09 -24.58 -24.86
C GLN A 212 -15.04 -24.48 -25.98
N ALA A 213 -14.12 -23.51 -25.89
CA ALA A 213 -13.10 -23.32 -26.91
C ALA A 213 -12.10 -24.49 -26.89
N LYS A 214 -11.84 -25.06 -28.09
CA LYS A 214 -10.86 -26.12 -28.26
C LYS A 214 -9.43 -25.59 -28.39
N ASN A 215 -9.28 -24.36 -28.80
CA ASN A 215 -7.99 -23.71 -29.04
C ASN A 215 -7.60 -22.83 -27.83
N PRO A 216 -6.30 -22.64 -27.58
CA PRO A 216 -5.82 -21.66 -26.61
C PRO A 216 -6.37 -20.27 -26.91
N SER A 217 -6.59 -19.47 -25.85
CA SER A 217 -7.02 -18.07 -25.98
C SER A 217 -5.91 -17.21 -26.60
N ALA A 218 -6.26 -16.04 -27.13
CA ALA A 218 -5.29 -15.07 -27.62
C ALA A 218 -4.27 -14.66 -26.53
N TYR A 219 -4.74 -14.47 -25.29
CA TYR A 219 -3.87 -14.24 -24.13
C TYR A 219 -2.87 -15.40 -23.94
N THR A 220 -3.33 -16.65 -23.94
CA THR A 220 -2.44 -17.82 -23.79
C THR A 220 -1.38 -17.84 -24.88
N LEU A 221 -1.79 -17.61 -26.15
CA LEU A 221 -0.84 -17.57 -27.26
C LEU A 221 0.19 -16.44 -27.12
N ALA A 222 -0.19 -15.26 -26.63
CA ALA A 222 0.73 -14.15 -26.36
C ALA A 222 1.76 -14.50 -25.27
N ILE A 223 1.34 -15.21 -24.23
CA ILE A 223 2.24 -15.67 -23.16
C ILE A 223 3.23 -16.73 -23.71
N GLU A 224 2.75 -17.70 -24.45
CA GLU A 224 3.57 -18.75 -25.06
C GLU A 224 4.55 -18.21 -26.12
N ALA A 225 4.12 -17.20 -26.90
CA ALA A 225 5.00 -16.49 -27.85
C ALA A 225 6.19 -15.81 -27.15
N ALA A 226 6.00 -15.36 -25.91
CA ALA A 226 7.06 -14.84 -25.07
C ALA A 226 7.90 -15.93 -24.38
N LYS A 227 7.71 -17.21 -24.70
CA LYS A 227 8.36 -18.39 -24.07
C LYS A 227 8.06 -18.52 -22.57
N LEU A 228 6.90 -18.08 -22.15
CA LEU A 228 6.36 -18.21 -20.80
C LEU A 228 5.28 -19.30 -20.79
N ILE A 229 4.93 -19.77 -19.60
CA ILE A 229 3.88 -20.75 -19.39
C ILE A 229 2.66 -20.05 -18.80
N HIS A 230 1.51 -20.13 -19.45
CA HIS A 230 0.24 -19.73 -18.87
C HIS A 230 -0.26 -20.81 -17.93
N GLY A 231 -0.30 -20.51 -16.63
CA GLY A 231 -0.77 -21.40 -15.56
C GLY A 231 -2.05 -20.88 -14.95
N THR A 232 -3.12 -21.68 -14.95
CA THR A 232 -4.36 -21.33 -14.25
C THR A 232 -4.40 -21.91 -12.85
N ILE A 233 -5.06 -21.24 -11.91
CA ILE A 233 -5.29 -21.79 -10.57
C ILE A 233 -6.37 -22.85 -10.62
N PRO A 234 -6.29 -23.91 -9.77
CA PRO A 234 -7.38 -24.89 -9.66
C PRO A 234 -8.69 -24.20 -9.24
N PRO A 235 -9.85 -24.64 -9.72
CA PRO A 235 -11.14 -24.09 -9.32
C PRO A 235 -11.31 -24.07 -7.80
N GLY A 236 -11.75 -22.94 -7.23
CA GLY A 236 -11.91 -22.74 -5.80
C GLY A 236 -10.61 -22.50 -5.01
N ALA A 237 -9.45 -22.49 -5.64
CA ALA A 237 -8.15 -22.29 -5.00
C ALA A 237 -7.74 -20.80 -4.89
N HIS A 238 -8.64 -19.92 -4.48
CA HIS A 238 -8.42 -18.45 -4.36
C HIS A 238 -7.14 -18.04 -3.62
N ARG A 239 -6.60 -18.90 -2.76
CA ARG A 239 -5.35 -18.63 -2.03
C ARG A 239 -4.14 -18.44 -2.93
N PHE A 240 -4.18 -18.98 -4.14
CA PHE A 240 -3.08 -18.83 -5.12
C PHE A 240 -3.03 -17.42 -5.71
N GLN A 241 -4.15 -16.66 -5.69
CA GLN A 241 -4.24 -15.26 -6.14
C GLN A 241 -4.07 -14.24 -5.00
N SER A 242 -3.77 -14.69 -3.76
CA SER A 242 -3.68 -13.81 -2.57
C SER A 242 -2.66 -12.66 -2.70
N ASP A 243 -1.68 -12.78 -3.57
CA ASP A 243 -0.68 -11.70 -3.79
C ASP A 243 -1.28 -10.54 -4.58
N VAL A 244 -2.01 -10.82 -5.64
CA VAL A 244 -2.68 -9.81 -6.45
C VAL A 244 -3.91 -9.25 -5.74
N GLU A 245 -4.72 -10.08 -5.07
CA GLU A 245 -5.83 -9.63 -4.22
C GLU A 245 -5.36 -8.65 -3.13
N THR A 246 -4.19 -8.91 -2.53
CA THR A 246 -3.60 -8.01 -1.55
C THR A 246 -3.27 -6.65 -2.14
N VAL A 247 -2.76 -6.60 -3.37
CA VAL A 247 -2.44 -5.37 -4.08
C VAL A 247 -3.72 -4.61 -4.45
N HIS A 248 -4.77 -5.30 -4.89
CA HIS A 248 -6.08 -4.70 -5.16
C HIS A 248 -6.64 -3.99 -3.92
N ASN A 249 -6.56 -4.62 -2.74
CA ASN A 249 -6.96 -3.98 -1.48
C ASN A 249 -6.07 -2.79 -1.09
N LEU A 250 -4.78 -2.82 -1.46
CA LEU A 250 -3.86 -1.72 -1.14
C LEU A 250 -4.13 -0.51 -2.03
N ILE A 251 -4.26 -0.70 -3.34
CA ILE A 251 -4.51 0.40 -4.28
C ILE A 251 -5.88 1.04 -4.03
N GLU A 252 -6.89 0.24 -3.66
CA GLU A 252 -8.20 0.77 -3.31
C GLU A 252 -8.11 1.85 -2.24
N ILE A 253 -7.42 1.57 -1.16
CA ILE A 253 -7.32 2.46 0.00
C ILE A 253 -6.24 3.52 -0.16
N ASP A 254 -5.11 3.18 -0.80
CA ASP A 254 -3.98 4.10 -0.93
C ASP A 254 -4.15 5.05 -2.14
N PHE A 255 -5.08 4.76 -3.07
CA PHE A 255 -5.26 5.53 -4.29
C PHE A 255 -6.73 5.88 -4.56
N TYR A 256 -7.62 4.91 -4.81
CA TYR A 256 -9.01 5.18 -5.23
C TYR A 256 -9.83 5.91 -4.15
N GLU A 257 -9.68 5.57 -2.87
CA GLU A 257 -10.40 6.22 -1.76
C GLU A 257 -9.90 7.65 -1.45
N ILE A 258 -8.70 8.03 -1.93
CA ILE A 258 -8.04 9.26 -1.51
C ILE A 258 -8.00 10.30 -2.62
N GLU A 259 -7.75 9.84 -3.87
CA GLU A 259 -7.48 10.71 -5.00
C GLU A 259 -8.77 11.26 -5.63
N ASN A 260 -8.68 12.51 -6.07
CA ASN A 260 -9.70 13.14 -6.89
C ASN A 260 -9.18 13.28 -8.32
N PHE A 261 -9.94 12.85 -9.29
CA PHE A 261 -9.55 12.85 -10.70
C PHE A 261 -10.30 13.94 -11.47
N THR A 262 -9.61 14.72 -12.29
CA THR A 262 -10.24 15.75 -13.14
C THR A 262 -10.76 15.15 -14.45
N ASP A 263 -9.98 14.27 -15.06
CA ASP A 263 -10.26 13.58 -16.30
C ASP A 263 -9.45 12.27 -16.40
N ARG A 264 -9.56 11.55 -17.52
CA ARG A 264 -8.86 10.29 -17.75
C ARG A 264 -7.33 10.45 -17.80
N ASN A 265 -6.82 11.56 -18.33
CA ASN A 265 -5.38 11.82 -18.37
C ASN A 265 -4.81 12.05 -16.97
N ASP A 266 -5.47 12.86 -16.15
CA ASP A 266 -5.10 13.07 -14.74
C ASP A 266 -5.14 11.75 -13.96
N PHE A 267 -6.16 10.91 -14.21
CA PHE A 267 -6.23 9.56 -13.64
C PHE A 267 -4.99 8.74 -14.01
N MET A 268 -4.64 8.65 -15.29
CA MET A 268 -3.49 7.88 -15.77
C MET A 268 -2.17 8.38 -15.21
N GLN A 269 -1.97 9.69 -15.11
CA GLN A 269 -0.78 10.29 -14.49
C GLN A 269 -0.66 9.94 -13.01
N LYS A 270 -1.76 10.02 -12.27
CA LYS A 270 -1.80 9.66 -10.85
C LYS A 270 -1.62 8.17 -10.63
N ALA A 271 -2.23 7.32 -11.46
CA ALA A 271 -2.05 5.87 -11.41
C ALA A 271 -0.59 5.47 -11.67
N ASN A 272 0.04 6.11 -12.65
CA ASN A 272 1.47 5.92 -12.91
C ASN A 272 2.33 6.35 -11.71
N THR A 273 2.02 7.50 -11.12
CA THR A 273 2.70 8.01 -9.92
C THR A 273 2.56 7.04 -8.74
N TYR A 274 1.35 6.50 -8.52
CA TYR A 274 1.11 5.49 -7.50
C TYR A 274 1.92 4.21 -7.76
N GLN A 275 1.94 3.74 -9.00
CA GLN A 275 2.70 2.54 -9.38
C GLN A 275 4.21 2.73 -9.14
N LEU A 276 4.77 3.87 -9.51
CA LEU A 276 6.17 4.20 -9.26
C LEU A 276 6.47 4.27 -7.76
N PHE A 277 5.65 4.96 -6.99
CA PHE A 277 5.77 4.99 -5.53
C PHE A 277 5.72 3.57 -4.94
N PHE A 278 4.78 2.75 -5.41
CA PHE A 278 4.63 1.37 -4.95
C PHE A 278 5.87 0.52 -5.23
N ASN A 279 6.38 0.59 -6.46
CA ASN A 279 7.52 -0.23 -6.89
C ASN A 279 8.85 0.25 -6.30
N LEU A 280 9.06 1.56 -6.19
CA LEU A 280 10.36 2.12 -5.87
C LEU A 280 10.54 2.47 -4.38
N GLU A 281 9.48 2.94 -3.73
CA GLU A 281 9.59 3.54 -2.39
C GLU A 281 8.76 2.86 -1.30
N ARG A 282 7.61 2.27 -1.65
CA ARG A 282 6.64 1.78 -0.66
C ARG A 282 7.20 0.62 0.17
N PRO A 283 7.45 0.79 1.49
CA PRO A 283 7.97 -0.28 2.32
C PRO A 283 6.95 -1.39 2.53
N ASN A 284 7.35 -2.64 2.40
CA ASN A 284 6.52 -3.80 2.65
C ASN A 284 6.88 -4.44 4.00
N THR A 285 5.98 -4.33 4.97
CA THR A 285 6.17 -4.89 6.33
C THR A 285 6.49 -6.39 6.32
N TYR A 286 5.94 -7.13 5.35
CA TYR A 286 6.18 -8.57 5.23
C TYR A 286 7.49 -8.93 4.54
N LYS A 287 8.19 -7.94 3.99
CA LYS A 287 9.46 -8.07 3.28
C LYS A 287 10.51 -7.14 3.92
N GLU A 288 10.66 -7.21 5.22
CA GLU A 288 11.68 -6.47 6.01
C GLU A 288 11.58 -4.94 5.88
N ASN A 289 10.40 -4.42 5.59
CA ASN A 289 10.15 -3.01 5.26
C ASN A 289 10.92 -2.51 4.03
N LYS A 290 11.37 -3.39 3.16
CA LYS A 290 11.99 -3.02 1.89
C LYS A 290 10.94 -2.76 0.83
N SER A 291 11.27 -1.87 -0.11
CA SER A 291 10.47 -1.67 -1.32
C SER A 291 10.71 -2.81 -2.32
N PRO A 292 9.80 -3.02 -3.31
CA PRO A 292 10.05 -3.95 -4.39
C PRO A 292 11.38 -3.72 -5.12
N TRP A 293 11.75 -2.46 -5.35
CA TRP A 293 13.04 -2.09 -5.94
C TRP A 293 14.23 -2.58 -5.11
N GLN A 294 14.25 -2.31 -3.81
CA GLN A 294 15.34 -2.74 -2.93
C GLN A 294 15.51 -4.27 -2.96
N LEU A 295 14.40 -5.01 -3.01
CA LEU A 295 14.42 -6.47 -3.09
C LEU A 295 14.87 -6.98 -4.46
N ALA A 296 14.47 -6.29 -5.54
CA ALA A 296 14.92 -6.62 -6.89
C ALA A 296 16.42 -6.41 -7.04
N GLN A 297 16.95 -5.32 -6.50
CA GLN A 297 18.36 -4.97 -6.51
C GLN A 297 19.21 -5.98 -5.70
N GLU A 298 18.69 -6.50 -4.58
CA GLU A 298 19.37 -7.56 -3.82
C GLU A 298 19.49 -8.88 -4.59
N LYS A 299 18.49 -9.20 -5.44
CA LYS A 299 18.50 -10.41 -6.28
C LYS A 299 19.28 -10.24 -7.58
N HIS A 300 19.25 -9.06 -8.13
CA HIS A 300 19.86 -8.67 -9.40
C HIS A 300 20.55 -7.32 -9.23
N PRO A 301 21.82 -7.29 -8.73
CA PRO A 301 22.52 -6.03 -8.45
C PRO A 301 22.64 -5.09 -9.64
N ASP A 302 22.75 -5.65 -10.85
CA ASP A 302 22.92 -4.89 -12.11
C ASP A 302 21.61 -4.52 -12.78
N ILE A 303 20.44 -4.78 -12.15
CA ILE A 303 19.16 -4.41 -12.75
C ILE A 303 19.03 -2.90 -12.83
N PRO A 304 18.71 -2.31 -13.99
CA PRO A 304 18.43 -0.90 -14.07
C PRO A 304 17.07 -0.58 -13.43
N ILE A 305 16.97 0.58 -12.79
CA ILE A 305 15.74 1.01 -12.10
C ILE A 305 14.56 1.14 -13.08
N GLU A 306 14.86 1.50 -14.32
CA GLU A 306 13.88 1.66 -15.41
C GLU A 306 13.12 0.38 -15.71
N ALA A 307 13.68 -0.79 -15.39
CA ALA A 307 13.01 -2.07 -15.54
C ALA A 307 11.73 -2.18 -14.67
N LEU A 308 11.66 -1.43 -13.57
CA LEU A 308 10.49 -1.38 -12.67
C LEU A 308 9.64 -0.14 -12.91
N MET A 309 10.00 0.71 -13.88
CA MET A 309 9.37 2.00 -14.17
C MET A 309 8.48 1.97 -15.42
N LEU A 310 8.02 0.78 -15.87
CA LEU A 310 7.04 0.70 -16.95
C LEU A 310 5.83 1.58 -16.61
N PRO A 311 5.44 2.55 -17.46
CA PRO A 311 4.26 3.37 -17.18
C PRO A 311 2.99 2.52 -17.11
N SER A 312 2.04 2.93 -16.26
CA SER A 312 0.68 2.38 -16.33
C SER A 312 0.05 2.72 -17.68
N VAL A 313 -0.73 1.79 -18.25
CA VAL A 313 -1.20 1.89 -19.63
C VAL A 313 -2.72 2.03 -19.71
N ASP A 314 -3.20 2.93 -20.57
CA ASP A 314 -4.58 2.98 -21.02
C ASP A 314 -4.72 2.00 -22.20
N LEU A 315 -5.36 0.86 -21.94
CA LEU A 315 -5.48 -0.24 -22.90
C LEU A 315 -6.43 0.08 -24.04
N ASP A 316 -7.45 0.92 -23.82
CA ASP A 316 -8.34 1.38 -24.88
C ASP A 316 -7.58 2.28 -25.88
N ALA A 317 -6.77 3.20 -25.34
CA ALA A 317 -5.92 4.06 -26.17
C ALA A 317 -4.86 3.24 -26.92
N LEU A 318 -4.26 2.24 -26.28
CA LEU A 318 -3.30 1.33 -26.91
C LEU A 318 -3.94 0.50 -28.01
N LEU A 319 -5.15 -0.04 -27.79
CA LEU A 319 -5.91 -0.78 -28.79
C LEU A 319 -6.21 0.09 -30.01
N ASN A 320 -6.72 1.30 -29.79
CA ASN A 320 -7.04 2.24 -30.87
C ASN A 320 -5.79 2.59 -31.70
N LYS A 321 -4.65 2.80 -31.03
CA LYS A 321 -3.37 3.04 -31.71
C LYS A 321 -2.94 1.84 -32.57
N LYS A 322 -3.04 0.62 -32.03
CA LYS A 322 -2.70 -0.62 -32.74
C LYS A 322 -3.59 -0.82 -33.98
N LEU A 323 -4.90 -0.59 -33.84
CA LEU A 323 -5.85 -0.67 -34.94
C LEU A 323 -5.56 0.38 -36.04
N ALA A 324 -5.26 1.63 -35.65
CA ALA A 324 -4.90 2.68 -36.59
C ALA A 324 -3.62 2.33 -37.36
N THR A 325 -2.61 1.78 -36.71
CA THR A 325 -1.35 1.34 -37.33
C THR A 325 -1.60 0.20 -38.34
N LEU A 326 -2.42 -0.78 -37.98
CA LEU A 326 -2.80 -1.86 -38.89
C LEU A 326 -3.57 -1.36 -40.13
N ALA A 327 -4.44 -0.38 -39.95
CA ALA A 327 -5.19 0.23 -41.04
C ALA A 327 -4.32 1.02 -42.02
N THR A 328 -3.20 1.56 -41.56
CA THR A 328 -2.22 2.35 -42.37
C THR A 328 -1.07 1.52 -42.93
N GLY A 329 -1.02 0.20 -42.66
CA GLY A 329 0.07 -0.69 -43.11
C GLY A 329 1.42 -0.47 -42.42
N GLY A 330 1.46 0.22 -41.29
CA GLY A 330 2.68 0.51 -40.53
C GLY A 330 3.02 -0.54 -39.46
N TYR A 331 4.31 -0.71 -39.16
CA TYR A 331 4.83 -1.74 -38.24
C TYR A 331 5.47 -1.16 -36.95
N ASP A 332 5.01 -0.05 -36.37
CA ASP A 332 5.63 0.42 -35.13
C ASP A 332 4.62 0.94 -34.10
N VAL A 333 4.32 0.15 -33.09
CA VAL A 333 3.31 0.43 -32.06
C VAL A 333 3.93 0.93 -30.74
N TYR A 334 5.24 0.69 -30.51
CA TYR A 334 5.84 0.86 -29.17
C TYR A 334 6.84 2.02 -29.01
N SER A 335 7.01 2.88 -30.02
CA SER A 335 8.05 3.90 -30.02
C SER A 335 7.61 5.31 -29.60
N ALA A 336 7.09 5.48 -28.39
CA ALA A 336 7.03 6.83 -27.80
C ALA A 336 7.29 6.77 -26.29
N PRO A 337 8.37 7.38 -25.78
CA PRO A 337 8.56 7.53 -24.34
C PRO A 337 7.56 8.57 -23.80
N PHE A 338 6.67 8.11 -22.95
CA PHE A 338 5.80 8.99 -22.19
C PHE A 338 6.57 9.57 -21.02
N PHE A 339 6.97 10.85 -21.13
CA PHE A 339 7.53 11.59 -20.00
C PHE A 339 6.39 12.20 -19.18
N PRO A 340 6.29 11.92 -17.88
CA PRO A 340 5.29 12.53 -17.03
C PRO A 340 5.63 14.00 -16.78
N HIS A 341 4.89 14.93 -17.39
CA HIS A 341 4.88 16.33 -16.98
C HIS A 341 3.95 16.49 -15.76
N GLN A 342 4.52 17.03 -14.67
CA GLN A 342 3.88 17.42 -13.41
C GLN A 342 3.61 16.33 -12.38
N LEU A 343 4.64 15.96 -11.65
CA LEU A 343 4.59 15.27 -10.36
C LEU A 343 4.40 16.31 -9.23
N LEU A 344 3.18 16.73 -8.96
CA LEU A 344 2.91 17.67 -7.88
C LEU A 344 1.71 17.19 -7.03
N LYS A 345 2.01 16.34 -6.08
CA LYS A 345 1.37 16.28 -4.75
C LYS A 345 1.82 15.09 -3.89
N PHE A 346 2.28 13.97 -4.48
CA PHE A 346 3.04 13.00 -3.72
C PHE A 346 4.52 13.42 -3.71
N ARG A 347 5.18 13.35 -2.53
CA ARG A 347 6.59 13.70 -2.37
C ARG A 347 7.51 12.66 -3.04
N ILE A 348 7.51 12.61 -4.35
CA ILE A 348 8.52 11.88 -5.15
C ILE A 348 9.77 12.78 -5.35
N ARG A 349 10.08 13.66 -4.42
CA ARG A 349 11.31 14.46 -4.47
C ARG A 349 12.59 13.61 -4.53
N LYS A 350 12.58 12.41 -3.95
CA LYS A 350 13.75 11.52 -3.97
C LYS A 350 13.92 10.76 -5.29
N VAL A 351 12.85 10.31 -5.93
CA VAL A 351 12.93 9.61 -7.23
C VAL A 351 13.40 10.56 -8.32
N LEU A 352 12.90 11.79 -8.35
CA LEU A 352 13.39 12.82 -9.29
C LEU A 352 14.84 13.21 -9.03
N GLN A 353 15.31 13.26 -7.78
CA GLN A 353 16.73 13.50 -7.49
C GLN A 353 17.64 12.36 -7.91
N LEU A 354 17.18 11.11 -7.84
CA LEU A 354 17.90 9.96 -8.37
C LEU A 354 17.93 10.01 -9.91
N PHE A 355 16.81 10.30 -10.56
CA PHE A 355 16.71 10.40 -12.02
C PHE A 355 17.61 11.51 -12.59
N MET A 356 17.65 12.68 -11.94
CA MET A 356 18.50 13.81 -12.36
C MET A 356 19.99 13.58 -12.09
N ARG A 357 20.38 12.63 -11.23
CA ARG A 357 21.79 12.25 -10.99
C ARG A 357 22.30 11.17 -11.94
N THR A 358 21.41 10.48 -12.64
CA THR A 358 21.79 9.37 -13.56
C THR A 358 21.75 9.78 -15.02
N VAL A 359 21.20 10.98 -15.34
CA VAL A 359 21.04 11.50 -16.71
C VAL A 359 21.93 12.73 -16.97
N ILE A 360 22.67 13.17 -15.97
CA ILE A 360 23.77 14.15 -16.09
C ILE A 360 25.06 13.44 -15.66
#